data_ddded88e44c3f70e65c56ea9054a4ff0
#
_entry.id   ddded88e44c3f70e65c56ea9054a4ff0
#
_cell.length_a   1.000
_cell.length_b   1.000
_cell.length_c   1.000
_cell.angle_alpha   90.00
_cell.angle_beta   90.00
_cell.angle_gamma   90.00
#
_symmetry.space_group_name_H-M   'P 1'
#
loop_
_entity.id
_entity.type
_entity.pdbx_description
1 polymer ?
#
loop_
_entity_poly.entity_id
_entity_poly.type
_entity_poly.pdbx_seq_one_letter_code
_entity_poly.pdbx_strand_id
1 'polypeptide(L)'
;MSTGDDVEERATDSGGETTDPERSPGVRRRVLRLALPVLQWVVALGAFWYVARDVDWAAAAANLADVSPVVVFAILVVTAFEFASRFTMWYVLVNAVTDASLATTARVDLVIKFVNHLVPSKASGHSVAPLVLRHFTGVDWTDAVSLAGVNTGLYAALYGVTALSGLAYFGALTGRLASGWVVVILLSTGVYVAAGGLVLLAGRRMGVAGRFVARLERLLGSVPRVGDRLAGIAHALPSFTEDSAGAFRGLSSRPGVVVPYALGWAGNLLVAPGVRVLLLLGALGGDFSPAVLLGVALVMAYSVTVLPLTPGGVGVAEASATAVLVALGVAPDLAAVAVLVDRTLGVYLPAVLGWLPAARVDLGEIFGTRSGG
;
A
#
# COMPACT_ATOMS: atom_id res chain seq x y z
N MET A 1 37.24 68.91 -46.88
CA MET A 1 38.03 67.88 -47.55
C MET A 1 37.48 66.58 -47.13
N SER A 2 36.75 66.11 -48.02
CA SER A 2 36.71 64.89 -48.79
C SER A 2 36.04 63.77 -48.01
N THR A 3 34.84 63.45 -48.35
CA THR A 3 34.26 62.54 -49.32
C THR A 3 34.40 61.04 -48.91
N GLY A 4 33.29 60.38 -48.99
CA GLY A 4 33.18 58.96 -49.26
C GLY A 4 31.85 58.33 -48.81
N ASP A 5 30.83 58.51 -49.68
CA ASP A 5 29.67 57.67 -49.71
C ASP A 5 30.06 56.21 -50.08
N ASP A 6 29.55 55.22 -49.44
CA ASP A 6 29.30 53.94 -50.06
C ASP A 6 28.05 53.33 -49.47
N VAL A 7 27.03 53.32 -50.32
CA VAL A 7 25.76 52.63 -50.12
C VAL A 7 25.96 51.12 -50.51
N GLU A 8 25.80 50.21 -49.55
CA GLU A 8 25.77 48.81 -49.84
C GLU A 8 24.37 48.24 -49.56
N GLU A 9 23.74 47.88 -50.62
CA GLU A 9 22.47 47.24 -50.86
C GLU A 9 22.44 45.84 -50.18
N ARG A 10 21.62 45.65 -49.15
CA ARG A 10 21.36 44.31 -48.57
C ARG A 10 20.07 43.73 -49.10
N ALA A 11 20.26 42.74 -49.96
CA ALA A 11 19.22 41.87 -50.45
C ALA A 11 18.45 41.18 -49.29
N THR A 12 17.13 41.27 -49.37
CA THR A 12 16.18 40.57 -48.52
C THR A 12 16.15 39.11 -48.97
N ASP A 13 16.74 38.24 -48.14
CA ASP A 13 16.54 36.80 -48.21
C ASP A 13 15.37 36.41 -47.33
N SER A 14 14.20 36.15 -47.92
CA SER A 14 13.03 35.62 -47.25
C SER A 14 13.10 34.09 -47.17
N GLY A 15 13.90 33.59 -46.22
CA GLY A 15 13.89 32.18 -45.84
C GLY A 15 12.64 31.88 -45.06
N GLY A 16 11.69 31.16 -45.66
CA GLY A 16 10.51 30.66 -45.00
C GLY A 16 10.88 29.64 -43.90
N GLU A 17 10.78 30.07 -42.63
CA GLU A 17 10.91 29.25 -41.47
C GLU A 17 9.60 28.48 -41.32
N THR A 18 9.59 27.22 -41.80
CA THR A 18 8.55 26.24 -41.50
C THR A 18 8.62 25.93 -40.02
N THR A 19 7.81 26.61 -39.20
CA THR A 19 7.58 26.26 -37.79
C THR A 19 6.89 24.92 -37.72
N ASP A 20 7.69 23.86 -37.55
CA ASP A 20 7.24 22.57 -37.10
C ASP A 20 6.53 22.78 -35.72
N PRO A 21 5.30 22.32 -35.50
CA PRO A 21 4.64 22.48 -34.21
C PRO A 21 5.31 21.58 -33.19
N GLU A 22 6.39 22.05 -32.57
CA GLU A 22 6.98 21.44 -31.37
C GLU A 22 5.87 21.25 -30.33
N ARG A 23 5.42 20.00 -30.21
CA ARG A 23 4.51 19.58 -29.18
C ARG A 23 5.17 19.85 -27.83
N SER A 24 4.78 20.96 -27.21
CA SER A 24 5.33 21.47 -25.96
C SER A 24 5.38 20.34 -24.91
N PRO A 25 6.54 20.10 -24.27
CA PRO A 25 6.72 19.01 -23.29
C PRO A 25 5.77 19.11 -22.09
N GLY A 26 5.17 20.30 -21.86
CA GLY A 26 4.19 20.55 -20.82
C GLY A 26 2.82 19.89 -21.02
N VAL A 27 2.32 19.83 -22.26
CA VAL A 27 1.00 19.24 -22.57
C VAL A 27 1.07 17.73 -22.41
N ARG A 28 2.11 17.07 -22.89
CA ARG A 28 2.31 15.62 -22.75
C ARG A 28 2.44 15.19 -21.28
N ARG A 29 3.13 15.97 -20.44
CA ARG A 29 3.22 15.74 -18.98
C ARG A 29 1.87 15.96 -18.28
N ARG A 30 1.07 16.95 -18.68
CA ARG A 30 -0.28 17.18 -18.13
C ARG A 30 -1.23 16.03 -18.48
N VAL A 31 -1.26 15.61 -19.76
CA VAL A 31 -2.10 14.48 -20.22
C VAL A 31 -1.71 13.19 -19.49
N LEU A 32 -0.42 12.88 -19.33
CA LEU A 32 0.03 11.71 -18.58
C LEU A 32 -0.33 11.77 -17.08
N ARG A 33 -0.30 12.96 -16.47
CA ARG A 33 -0.71 13.12 -15.05
C ARG A 33 -2.19 12.87 -14.83
N LEU A 34 -3.05 13.18 -15.80
CA LEU A 34 -4.49 12.94 -15.73
C LEU A 34 -4.87 11.54 -16.19
N ALA A 35 -4.21 11.02 -17.22
CA ALA A 35 -4.51 9.71 -17.78
C ALA A 35 -4.20 8.55 -16.82
N LEU A 36 -3.17 8.69 -15.97
CA LEU A 36 -2.76 7.62 -15.07
C LEU A 36 -3.78 7.32 -13.97
N PRO A 37 -4.30 8.32 -13.20
CA PRO A 37 -5.37 8.06 -12.24
C PRO A 37 -6.62 7.47 -12.89
N VAL A 38 -6.99 7.97 -14.09
CA VAL A 38 -8.14 7.42 -14.85
C VAL A 38 -7.88 5.96 -15.20
N LEU A 39 -6.70 5.62 -15.72
CA LEU A 39 -6.35 4.23 -16.04
C LEU A 39 -6.39 3.33 -14.79
N GLN A 40 -5.90 3.82 -13.65
CA GLN A 40 -5.95 3.08 -12.39
C GLN A 40 -7.39 2.79 -11.94
N TRP A 41 -8.30 3.76 -12.08
CA TRP A 41 -9.72 3.55 -11.79
C TRP A 41 -10.38 2.62 -12.80
N VAL A 42 -10.04 2.70 -14.08
CA VAL A 42 -10.52 1.75 -15.10
C VAL A 42 -10.06 0.33 -14.78
N VAL A 43 -8.80 0.14 -14.38
CA VAL A 43 -8.30 -1.17 -13.93
C VAL A 43 -9.00 -1.64 -12.66
N ALA A 44 -9.23 -0.74 -11.69
CA ALA A 44 -9.93 -1.06 -10.45
C ALA A 44 -11.36 -1.54 -10.71
N LEU A 45 -12.11 -0.76 -11.51
CA LEU A 45 -13.51 -1.09 -11.86
C LEU A 45 -13.58 -2.34 -12.73
N GLY A 46 -12.65 -2.52 -13.66
CA GLY A 46 -12.55 -3.72 -14.50
C GLY A 46 -12.25 -4.97 -13.68
N ALA A 47 -11.30 -4.91 -12.74
CA ALA A 47 -10.99 -6.02 -11.86
C ALA A 47 -12.15 -6.34 -10.90
N PHE A 48 -12.78 -5.31 -10.34
CA PHE A 48 -13.98 -5.47 -9.51
C PHE A 48 -15.12 -6.09 -10.31
N TRP A 49 -15.42 -5.58 -11.50
CA TRP A 49 -16.44 -6.12 -12.39
C TRP A 49 -16.16 -7.58 -12.77
N TYR A 50 -14.88 -7.91 -13.03
CA TYR A 50 -14.49 -9.28 -13.36
C TYR A 50 -14.82 -10.27 -12.23
N VAL A 51 -14.63 -9.88 -10.97
CA VAL A 51 -15.02 -10.69 -9.80
C VAL A 51 -16.53 -10.70 -9.62
N ALA A 52 -17.18 -9.55 -9.82
CA ALA A 52 -18.58 -9.35 -9.51
C ALA A 52 -19.54 -9.94 -10.56
N ARG A 53 -19.15 -10.07 -11.81
CA ARG A 53 -20.02 -10.45 -12.94
C ARG A 53 -20.59 -11.87 -12.84
N ASP A 54 -19.81 -12.79 -12.26
CA ASP A 54 -20.17 -14.21 -12.17
C ASP A 54 -20.82 -14.56 -10.82
N VAL A 55 -21.04 -13.56 -9.94
CA VAL A 55 -21.69 -13.72 -8.63
C VAL A 55 -23.20 -13.49 -8.78
N ASP A 56 -23.99 -14.46 -8.33
CA ASP A 56 -25.43 -14.26 -8.15
C ASP A 56 -25.68 -13.40 -6.90
N TRP A 57 -25.81 -12.10 -7.11
CA TRP A 57 -25.98 -11.11 -6.03
C TRP A 57 -27.30 -11.28 -5.27
N ALA A 58 -28.34 -11.80 -5.91
CA ALA A 58 -29.63 -12.05 -5.26
C ALA A 58 -29.50 -13.25 -4.30
N ALA A 59 -28.89 -14.33 -4.76
CA ALA A 59 -28.59 -15.49 -3.92
C ALA A 59 -27.60 -15.13 -2.79
N ALA A 60 -26.55 -14.37 -3.10
CA ALA A 60 -25.58 -13.92 -2.11
C ALA A 60 -26.22 -13.07 -1.00
N ALA A 61 -27.10 -12.13 -1.37
CA ALA A 61 -27.81 -11.29 -0.41
C ALA A 61 -28.79 -12.13 0.45
N ALA A 62 -29.51 -13.07 -0.15
CA ALA A 62 -30.37 -13.98 0.59
C ALA A 62 -29.58 -14.84 1.58
N ASN A 63 -28.48 -15.46 1.14
CA ASN A 63 -27.61 -16.27 2.00
C ASN A 63 -26.99 -15.44 3.14
N LEU A 64 -26.60 -14.18 2.89
CA LEU A 64 -26.11 -13.28 3.93
C LEU A 64 -27.19 -12.86 4.92
N ALA A 65 -28.44 -12.71 4.46
CA ALA A 65 -29.57 -12.41 5.33
C ALA A 65 -29.94 -13.58 6.26
N ASP A 66 -29.68 -14.82 5.82
CA ASP A 66 -29.92 -16.04 6.58
C ASP A 66 -28.77 -16.39 7.54
N VAL A 67 -27.67 -15.62 7.54
CA VAL A 67 -26.55 -15.84 8.46
C VAL A 67 -27.01 -15.67 9.91
N SER A 68 -26.74 -16.66 10.74
CA SER A 68 -27.17 -16.63 12.12
C SER A 68 -26.63 -15.43 12.89
N PRO A 69 -27.43 -14.81 13.80
CA PRO A 69 -26.97 -13.68 14.61
C PRO A 69 -25.69 -13.96 15.41
N VAL A 70 -25.44 -15.22 15.78
CA VAL A 70 -24.22 -15.63 16.47
C VAL A 70 -23.00 -15.46 15.59
N VAL A 71 -23.09 -15.86 14.32
CA VAL A 71 -21.97 -15.67 13.36
C VAL A 71 -21.76 -14.20 13.07
N VAL A 72 -22.81 -13.41 12.90
CA VAL A 72 -22.70 -11.94 12.73
C VAL A 72 -21.99 -11.31 13.93
N PHE A 73 -22.37 -11.68 15.15
CA PHE A 73 -21.72 -11.22 16.38
C PHE A 73 -20.24 -11.64 16.43
N ALA A 74 -19.93 -12.90 16.08
CA ALA A 74 -18.55 -13.36 16.02
C ALA A 74 -17.70 -12.55 15.00
N ILE A 75 -18.26 -12.24 13.82
CA ILE A 75 -17.60 -11.41 12.81
C ILE A 75 -17.32 -9.99 13.36
N LEU A 76 -18.27 -9.41 14.09
CA LEU A 76 -18.09 -8.09 14.71
C LEU A 76 -17.00 -8.12 15.79
N VAL A 77 -16.96 -9.17 16.61
CA VAL A 77 -15.91 -9.37 17.62
C VAL A 77 -14.54 -9.50 16.97
N VAL A 78 -14.43 -10.30 15.90
CA VAL A 78 -13.19 -10.45 15.12
C VAL A 78 -12.77 -9.12 14.49
N THR A 79 -13.73 -8.34 13.99
CA THR A 79 -13.46 -7.01 13.44
C THR A 79 -12.97 -6.05 14.52
N ALA A 80 -13.58 -6.05 15.70
CA ALA A 80 -13.11 -5.25 16.84
C ALA A 80 -11.69 -5.66 17.29
N PHE A 81 -11.39 -6.97 17.30
CA PHE A 81 -10.06 -7.50 17.57
C PHE A 81 -9.04 -7.04 16.51
N GLU A 82 -9.42 -7.01 15.23
CA GLU A 82 -8.58 -6.49 14.15
C GLU A 82 -8.22 -5.01 14.39
N PHE A 83 -9.22 -4.18 14.73
CA PHE A 83 -8.99 -2.77 15.04
C PHE A 83 -8.07 -2.61 16.25
N ALA A 84 -8.30 -3.36 17.34
CA ALA A 84 -7.45 -3.33 18.52
C ALA A 84 -6.00 -3.73 18.17
N SER A 85 -5.83 -4.81 17.40
CA SER A 85 -4.54 -5.29 16.95
C SER A 85 -3.78 -4.25 16.13
N ARG A 86 -4.47 -3.58 15.21
CA ARG A 86 -3.91 -2.54 14.35
C ARG A 86 -3.53 -1.28 15.13
N PHE A 87 -4.38 -0.83 16.05
CA PHE A 87 -4.08 0.33 16.90
C PHE A 87 -2.90 0.05 17.83
N THR A 88 -2.75 -1.19 18.29
CA THR A 88 -1.61 -1.63 19.09
C THR A 88 -0.29 -1.48 18.35
N MET A 89 -0.24 -1.72 17.05
CA MET A 89 0.99 -1.53 16.26
C MET A 89 1.52 -0.10 16.37
N TRP A 90 0.67 0.91 16.15
CA TRP A 90 1.04 2.32 16.29
C TRP A 90 1.27 2.71 17.74
N TYR A 91 0.46 2.18 18.67
CA TYR A 91 0.60 2.45 20.10
C TYR A 91 1.98 2.05 20.62
N VAL A 92 2.44 0.85 20.29
CA VAL A 92 3.75 0.35 20.72
C VAL A 92 4.89 1.17 20.11
N LEU A 93 4.79 1.55 18.85
CA LEU A 93 5.82 2.34 18.19
C LEU A 93 5.90 3.76 18.78
N VAL A 94 4.79 4.44 18.89
CA VAL A 94 4.74 5.83 19.37
C VAL A 94 5.17 5.90 20.84
N ASN A 95 4.70 4.97 21.68
CA ASN A 95 5.06 4.94 23.10
C ASN A 95 6.50 4.48 23.38
N ALA A 96 7.24 4.07 22.37
CA ALA A 96 8.68 3.85 22.48
C ALA A 96 9.49 5.17 22.46
N VAL A 97 8.87 6.28 22.06
CA VAL A 97 9.50 7.61 21.91
C VAL A 97 8.79 8.67 22.73
N THR A 98 7.46 8.65 22.81
CA THR A 98 6.65 9.64 23.54
C THR A 98 5.41 8.98 24.15
N ASP A 99 4.87 9.55 25.21
CA ASP A 99 3.63 9.05 25.83
C ASP A 99 2.41 9.49 25.00
N ALA A 100 1.72 8.53 24.43
CA ALA A 100 0.50 8.77 23.65
C ALA A 100 -0.63 7.81 24.08
N SER A 101 -1.85 8.33 24.14
CA SER A 101 -3.01 7.49 24.40
C SER A 101 -3.35 6.56 23.23
N LEU A 102 -4.00 5.43 23.51
CA LEU A 102 -4.50 4.53 22.46
C LEU A 102 -5.46 5.26 21.50
N ALA A 103 -6.26 6.21 22.01
CA ALA A 103 -7.15 7.01 21.18
C ALA A 103 -6.39 7.92 20.19
N THR A 104 -5.23 8.46 20.61
CA THR A 104 -4.37 9.27 19.73
C THR A 104 -3.77 8.40 18.63
N THR A 105 -3.23 7.24 18.96
CA THR A 105 -2.62 6.34 17.97
C THR A 105 -3.66 5.70 17.05
N ALA A 106 -4.89 5.47 17.52
CA ALA A 106 -6.02 5.07 16.67
C ALA A 106 -6.37 6.16 15.63
N ARG A 107 -6.37 7.45 16.03
CA ARG A 107 -6.59 8.56 15.08
C ARG A 107 -5.47 8.62 14.04
N VAL A 108 -4.21 8.42 14.44
CA VAL A 108 -3.07 8.35 13.51
C VAL A 108 -3.29 7.25 12.47
N ASP A 109 -3.62 6.02 12.90
CA ASP A 109 -3.85 4.91 11.97
C ASP A 109 -5.01 5.20 11.01
N LEU A 110 -6.14 5.65 11.54
CA LEU A 110 -7.34 5.91 10.74
C LEU A 110 -7.12 7.02 9.70
N VAL A 111 -6.43 8.12 10.06
CA VAL A 111 -6.10 9.20 9.11
C VAL A 111 -5.14 8.71 8.04
N ILE A 112 -4.11 7.96 8.39
CA ILE A 112 -3.18 7.36 7.42
C ILE A 112 -3.93 6.43 6.46
N LYS A 113 -4.85 5.61 6.98
CA LYS A 113 -5.70 4.72 6.15
C LYS A 113 -6.59 5.50 5.20
N PHE A 114 -7.28 6.52 5.69
CA PHE A 114 -8.13 7.39 4.87
C PHE A 114 -7.34 8.03 3.72
N VAL A 115 -6.22 8.68 4.03
CA VAL A 115 -5.38 9.34 3.01
C VAL A 115 -4.82 8.35 2.00
N ASN A 116 -4.39 7.16 2.43
CA ASN A 116 -3.88 6.12 1.54
C ASN A 116 -4.93 5.58 0.54
N HIS A 117 -6.22 5.69 0.87
CA HIS A 117 -7.30 5.29 -0.05
C HIS A 117 -7.78 6.44 -0.94
N LEU A 118 -7.63 7.69 -0.47
CA LEU A 118 -8.02 8.87 -1.24
C LEU A 118 -7.00 9.23 -2.33
N VAL A 119 -5.71 9.06 -2.01
CA VAL A 119 -4.63 9.45 -2.92
C VAL A 119 -4.22 8.27 -3.81
N PRO A 120 -4.31 8.41 -5.15
CA PRO A 120 -4.09 7.33 -6.10
C PRO A 120 -2.67 6.74 -6.13
N SER A 121 -1.71 7.32 -5.41
CA SER A 121 -0.35 6.80 -5.36
C SER A 121 0.06 6.48 -3.92
N LYS A 122 0.41 5.21 -3.64
CA LYS A 122 1.00 4.82 -2.36
C LYS A 122 2.32 5.55 -2.05
N ALA A 123 2.98 6.12 -3.05
CA ALA A 123 4.17 6.96 -2.87
C ALA A 123 3.88 8.22 -2.04
N SER A 124 2.68 8.80 -2.14
CA SER A 124 2.28 9.94 -1.30
C SER A 124 1.86 9.51 0.12
N GLY A 125 1.34 8.29 0.30
CA GLY A 125 0.92 7.78 1.61
C GLY A 125 2.09 7.55 2.59
N HIS A 126 3.26 7.18 2.10
CA HIS A 126 4.45 7.05 2.94
C HIS A 126 4.97 8.41 3.43
N SER A 127 4.75 9.46 2.64
CA SER A 127 5.08 10.83 3.01
C SER A 127 4.11 11.44 4.02
N VAL A 128 2.89 10.89 4.14
CA VAL A 128 1.84 11.40 5.03
C VAL A 128 2.01 10.90 6.46
N ALA A 129 2.52 9.69 6.67
CA ALA A 129 2.64 9.11 8.00
C ALA A 129 3.47 9.98 8.98
N PRO A 130 4.65 10.50 8.62
CA PRO A 130 5.39 11.40 9.50
C PRO A 130 4.64 12.70 9.83
N LEU A 131 3.93 13.28 8.86
CA LEU A 131 3.13 14.48 9.05
C LEU A 131 1.98 14.25 10.04
N VAL A 132 1.26 13.15 9.84
CA VAL A 132 0.14 12.74 10.71
C VAL A 132 0.65 12.42 12.13
N LEU A 133 1.75 11.69 12.26
CA LEU A 133 2.39 11.40 13.54
C LEU A 133 2.73 12.70 14.28
N ARG A 134 3.46 13.60 13.63
CA ARG A 134 3.83 14.88 14.23
C ARG A 134 2.62 15.70 14.67
N HIS A 135 1.59 15.78 13.84
CA HIS A 135 0.38 16.54 14.13
C HIS A 135 -0.35 16.01 15.37
N PHE A 136 -0.53 14.69 15.49
CA PHE A 136 -1.33 14.10 16.57
C PHE A 136 -0.54 13.81 17.84
N THR A 137 0.76 13.58 17.75
CA THR A 137 1.59 13.17 18.91
C THR A 137 2.58 14.24 19.36
N GLY A 138 2.80 15.29 18.56
CA GLY A 138 3.74 16.36 18.88
C GLY A 138 5.22 15.95 18.79
N VAL A 139 5.55 14.73 18.33
CA VAL A 139 6.94 14.30 18.15
C VAL A 139 7.64 15.17 17.12
N ASP A 140 8.96 15.29 17.22
CA ASP A 140 9.74 16.01 16.25
C ASP A 140 9.79 15.28 14.88
N TRP A 141 10.34 15.97 13.86
CA TRP A 141 10.38 15.41 12.51
C TRP A 141 11.25 14.15 12.40
N THR A 142 12.37 14.11 13.10
CA THR A 142 13.31 12.99 13.10
C THR A 142 12.67 11.74 13.69
N ASP A 143 11.98 11.87 14.80
CA ASP A 143 11.24 10.78 15.43
C ASP A 143 10.05 10.33 14.57
N ALA A 144 9.27 11.26 14.02
CA ALA A 144 8.14 10.95 13.15
C ALA A 144 8.57 10.14 11.91
N VAL A 145 9.68 10.52 11.26
CA VAL A 145 10.26 9.80 10.13
C VAL A 145 10.79 8.43 10.54
N SER A 146 11.45 8.36 11.70
CA SER A 146 11.98 7.11 12.24
C SER A 146 10.89 6.11 12.56
N LEU A 147 9.81 6.57 13.23
CA LEU A 147 8.63 5.75 13.55
C LEU A 147 7.94 5.22 12.28
N ALA A 148 7.73 6.09 11.28
CA ALA A 148 7.16 5.69 10.00
C ALA A 148 8.06 4.69 9.25
N GLY A 149 9.39 4.88 9.32
CA GLY A 149 10.38 3.97 8.75
C GLY A 149 10.37 2.60 9.42
N VAL A 150 10.37 2.56 10.76
CA VAL A 150 10.28 1.30 11.54
C VAL A 150 8.97 0.56 11.21
N ASN A 151 7.84 1.28 11.21
CA ASN A 151 6.55 0.70 10.83
C ASN A 151 6.62 0.07 9.42
N THR A 152 7.13 0.80 8.44
CA THR A 152 7.25 0.31 7.06
C THR A 152 8.16 -0.91 6.98
N GLY A 153 9.29 -0.89 7.67
CA GLY A 153 10.26 -1.99 7.65
C GLY A 153 9.75 -3.26 8.32
N LEU A 154 9.23 -3.15 9.53
CA LEU A 154 8.67 -4.30 10.24
C LEU A 154 7.45 -4.87 9.50
N TYR A 155 6.55 -3.99 9.02
CA TYR A 155 5.39 -4.38 8.22
C TYR A 155 5.82 -5.16 6.98
N ALA A 156 6.75 -4.62 6.19
CA ALA A 156 7.21 -5.25 4.96
C ALA A 156 7.94 -6.57 5.21
N ALA A 157 8.75 -6.67 6.27
CA ALA A 157 9.47 -7.89 6.63
C ALA A 157 8.50 -9.01 7.02
N LEU A 158 7.55 -8.73 7.93
CA LEU A 158 6.54 -9.69 8.36
C LEU A 158 5.65 -10.12 7.19
N TYR A 159 5.24 -9.15 6.36
CA TYR A 159 4.45 -9.41 5.18
C TYR A 159 5.18 -10.29 4.18
N GLY A 160 6.43 -9.97 3.87
CA GLY A 160 7.26 -10.72 2.93
C GLY A 160 7.47 -12.17 3.37
N VAL A 161 7.80 -12.40 4.65
CA VAL A 161 7.98 -13.77 5.20
C VAL A 161 6.67 -14.55 5.12
N THR A 162 5.54 -13.96 5.53
CA THR A 162 4.24 -14.62 5.50
C THR A 162 3.78 -14.91 4.08
N ALA A 163 3.94 -13.95 3.15
CA ALA A 163 3.57 -14.14 1.75
C ALA A 163 4.44 -15.20 1.06
N LEU A 164 5.74 -15.27 1.37
CA LEU A 164 6.62 -16.36 0.89
C LEU A 164 6.16 -17.73 1.40
N SER A 165 5.78 -17.82 2.68
CA SER A 165 5.23 -19.06 3.25
C SER A 165 3.94 -19.47 2.55
N GLY A 166 3.06 -18.49 2.24
CA GLY A 166 1.86 -18.69 1.45
C GLY A 166 2.13 -19.19 0.03
N LEU A 167 3.11 -18.59 -0.66
CA LEU A 167 3.53 -19.04 -2.00
C LEU A 167 4.09 -20.45 -2.00
N ALA A 168 4.90 -20.79 -1.00
CA ALA A 168 5.44 -22.14 -0.86
C ALA A 168 4.31 -23.15 -0.64
N TYR A 169 3.36 -22.85 0.26
CA TYR A 169 2.17 -23.65 0.50
C TYR A 169 1.31 -23.80 -0.75
N PHE A 170 0.99 -22.69 -1.42
CA PHE A 170 0.22 -22.68 -2.66
C PHE A 170 0.87 -23.53 -3.76
N GLY A 171 2.17 -23.36 -3.96
CA GLY A 171 2.94 -24.11 -4.95
C GLY A 171 2.97 -25.62 -4.65
N ALA A 172 3.11 -26.00 -3.37
CA ALA A 172 3.11 -27.39 -2.95
C ALA A 172 1.76 -28.08 -3.18
N LEU A 173 0.65 -27.36 -2.97
CA LEU A 173 -0.69 -27.92 -3.18
C LEU A 173 -1.14 -27.95 -4.64
N THR A 174 -0.85 -26.89 -5.39
CA THR A 174 -1.46 -26.71 -6.72
C THR A 174 -0.52 -27.02 -7.87
N GLY A 175 0.79 -26.96 -7.67
CA GLY A 175 1.80 -27.03 -8.73
C GLY A 175 1.74 -25.86 -9.74
N ARG A 176 0.90 -24.84 -9.52
CA ARG A 176 0.56 -23.78 -10.50
C ARG A 176 1.33 -22.49 -10.28
N LEU A 177 2.65 -22.55 -10.06
CA LEU A 177 3.47 -21.33 -9.87
C LEU A 177 3.70 -20.52 -11.18
N ALA A 178 3.48 -21.12 -12.34
CA ALA A 178 3.73 -20.48 -13.65
C ALA A 178 2.52 -19.74 -14.23
N SER A 179 1.38 -19.68 -13.53
CA SER A 179 0.21 -18.95 -14.03
C SER A 179 0.41 -17.43 -13.92
N GLY A 180 -0.07 -16.65 -14.89
CA GLY A 180 0.23 -15.22 -15.02
C GLY A 180 -0.12 -14.38 -13.78
N TRP A 181 -1.22 -14.69 -13.07
CA TRP A 181 -1.59 -14.00 -11.84
C TRP A 181 -0.68 -14.37 -10.65
N VAL A 182 -0.14 -15.59 -10.59
CA VAL A 182 0.84 -16.00 -9.58
C VAL A 182 2.16 -15.25 -9.77
N VAL A 183 2.55 -14.95 -11.03
CA VAL A 183 3.73 -14.12 -11.31
C VAL A 183 3.57 -12.72 -10.70
N VAL A 184 2.38 -12.13 -10.75
CA VAL A 184 2.11 -10.82 -10.12
C VAL A 184 2.25 -10.90 -8.59
N ILE A 185 1.76 -11.97 -7.96
CA ILE A 185 1.93 -12.22 -6.52
C ILE A 185 3.41 -12.43 -6.17
N LEU A 186 4.15 -13.18 -6.98
CA LEU A 186 5.59 -13.39 -6.81
C LEU A 186 6.37 -12.07 -6.86
N LEU A 187 6.08 -11.24 -7.86
CA LEU A 187 6.71 -9.92 -7.99
C LEU A 187 6.39 -9.03 -6.79
N SER A 188 5.12 -8.98 -6.37
CA SER A 188 4.71 -8.19 -5.20
C SER A 188 5.32 -8.70 -3.90
N THR A 189 5.37 -10.01 -3.70
CA THR A 189 6.05 -10.62 -2.56
C THR A 189 7.54 -10.29 -2.57
N GLY A 190 8.18 -10.34 -3.75
CA GLY A 190 9.57 -9.92 -3.93
C GLY A 190 9.81 -8.45 -3.53
N VAL A 191 8.89 -7.55 -3.84
CA VAL A 191 8.94 -6.14 -3.41
C VAL A 191 8.88 -6.03 -1.88
N TYR A 192 7.99 -6.77 -1.21
CA TYR A 192 7.93 -6.77 0.27
C TYR A 192 9.21 -7.32 0.90
N VAL A 193 9.74 -8.43 0.38
CA VAL A 193 10.99 -9.01 0.87
C VAL A 193 12.16 -8.06 0.66
N ALA A 194 12.25 -7.44 -0.51
CA ALA A 194 13.28 -6.46 -0.82
C ALA A 194 13.17 -5.21 0.07
N ALA A 195 11.97 -4.66 0.23
CA ALA A 195 11.73 -3.50 1.08
C ALA A 195 12.02 -3.79 2.55
N GLY A 196 11.50 -4.89 3.09
CA GLY A 196 11.75 -5.32 4.47
C GLY A 196 13.23 -5.62 4.72
N GLY A 197 13.86 -6.36 3.81
CA GLY A 197 15.29 -6.65 3.87
C GLY A 197 16.16 -5.39 3.81
N LEU A 198 15.84 -4.46 2.91
CA LEU A 198 16.53 -3.18 2.78
C LEU A 198 16.45 -2.36 4.06
N VAL A 199 15.25 -2.21 4.63
CA VAL A 199 15.05 -1.42 5.85
C VAL A 199 15.76 -2.07 7.05
N LEU A 200 15.69 -3.39 7.20
CA LEU A 200 16.41 -4.11 8.26
C LEU A 200 17.94 -4.05 8.09
N LEU A 201 18.43 -4.10 6.85
CA LEU A 201 19.86 -3.97 6.56
C LEU A 201 20.36 -2.53 6.74
N ALA A 202 19.55 -1.53 6.35
CA ALA A 202 19.84 -0.11 6.58
C ALA A 202 20.01 0.17 8.08
N GLY A 203 19.15 -0.43 8.91
CA GLY A 203 19.27 -0.36 10.36
C GLY A 203 20.54 -1.00 10.92
N ARG A 204 21.11 -2.00 10.26
CA ARG A 204 22.31 -2.73 10.74
C ARG A 204 23.62 -2.27 10.12
N ARG A 205 23.64 -1.91 8.83
CA ARG A 205 24.85 -1.53 8.08
C ARG A 205 24.53 -0.55 6.95
N MET A 206 24.62 0.74 7.20
CA MET A 206 24.36 1.79 6.19
C MET A 206 25.09 1.60 4.86
N GLY A 207 26.35 1.16 4.88
CA GLY A 207 27.14 0.94 3.65
C GLY A 207 26.66 -0.25 2.78
N VAL A 208 25.88 -1.20 3.33
CA VAL A 208 25.30 -2.32 2.57
C VAL A 208 23.99 -1.91 1.93
N ALA A 209 23.18 -1.13 2.64
CA ALA A 209 21.91 -0.60 2.13
C ALA A 209 22.14 0.29 0.90
N GLY A 210 23.10 1.22 0.95
CA GLY A 210 23.45 2.07 -0.20
C GLY A 210 23.90 1.27 -1.43
N ARG A 211 24.71 0.20 -1.24
CA ARG A 211 25.13 -0.69 -2.34
C ARG A 211 23.96 -1.51 -2.92
N PHE A 212 23.00 -1.91 -2.08
CA PHE A 212 21.82 -2.65 -2.52
C PHE A 212 20.87 -1.76 -3.32
N VAL A 213 20.60 -0.53 -2.85
CA VAL A 213 19.83 0.48 -3.59
C VAL A 213 20.46 0.78 -4.94
N ALA A 214 21.77 1.06 -4.98
CA ALA A 214 22.49 1.33 -6.23
C ALA A 214 22.55 0.11 -7.19
N ARG A 215 22.39 -1.10 -6.68
CA ARG A 215 22.32 -2.32 -7.50
C ARG A 215 20.90 -2.53 -8.03
N LEU A 216 19.89 -2.23 -7.21
CA LEU A 216 18.48 -2.27 -7.59
C LEU A 216 18.16 -1.20 -8.63
N GLU A 217 18.66 0.04 -8.45
CA GLU A 217 18.56 1.12 -9.44
C GLU A 217 19.18 0.71 -10.80
N ARG A 218 20.32 0.06 -10.79
CA ARG A 218 20.97 -0.45 -12.04
C ARG A 218 20.17 -1.55 -12.71
N LEU A 219 19.56 -2.45 -11.94
CA LEU A 219 18.74 -3.55 -12.48
C LEU A 219 17.39 -3.05 -13.00
N LEU A 220 16.80 -2.07 -12.33
CA LEU A 220 15.47 -1.55 -12.65
C LEU A 220 15.52 -0.36 -13.60
N GLY A 221 16.62 0.38 -13.64
CA GLY A 221 16.87 1.49 -14.58
C GLY A 221 16.90 1.06 -16.06
N SER A 222 17.05 -0.26 -16.32
CA SER A 222 16.94 -0.84 -17.64
C SER A 222 15.50 -1.05 -18.12
N VAL A 223 14.48 -0.88 -17.24
CA VAL A 223 13.06 -1.04 -17.58
C VAL A 223 12.43 0.33 -17.77
N PRO A 224 12.15 0.76 -19.04
CA PRO A 224 11.55 2.06 -19.31
C PRO A 224 10.19 2.20 -18.60
N ARG A 225 9.96 3.33 -17.92
CA ARG A 225 8.73 3.70 -17.16
C ARG A 225 8.53 3.06 -15.79
N VAL A 226 9.20 1.96 -15.46
CA VAL A 226 9.16 1.35 -14.12
C VAL A 226 10.33 1.89 -13.28
N GLY A 227 11.48 2.12 -13.92
CA GLY A 227 12.70 2.66 -13.31
C GLY A 227 12.48 4.02 -12.63
N ASP A 228 11.86 4.98 -13.30
CA ASP A 228 11.61 6.34 -12.75
C ASP A 228 10.67 6.34 -11.54
N ARG A 229 9.76 5.36 -11.45
CA ARG A 229 8.83 5.25 -10.32
C ARG A 229 9.41 4.48 -9.14
N LEU A 230 10.21 3.46 -9.42
CA LEU A 230 10.95 2.74 -8.38
C LEU A 230 12.12 3.58 -7.87
N ALA A 231 12.76 4.38 -8.72
CA ALA A 231 13.67 5.44 -8.29
C ALA A 231 12.96 6.48 -7.42
N GLY A 232 11.72 6.88 -7.75
CA GLY A 232 10.89 7.73 -6.90
C GLY A 232 10.55 7.09 -5.54
N ILE A 233 10.38 5.78 -5.47
CA ILE A 233 10.21 5.02 -4.21
C ILE A 233 11.56 4.93 -3.47
N ALA A 234 12.67 4.74 -4.17
CA ALA A 234 14.02 4.74 -3.59
C ALA A 234 14.45 6.13 -3.11
N HIS A 235 14.05 7.21 -3.81
CA HIS A 235 14.24 8.61 -3.37
C HIS A 235 13.21 9.07 -2.33
N ALA A 236 12.07 8.39 -2.19
CA ALA A 236 11.12 8.61 -1.10
C ALA A 236 11.44 7.78 0.16
N LEU A 237 12.44 6.89 0.09
CA LEU A 237 13.18 6.48 1.29
C LEU A 237 13.85 7.76 1.80
N PRO A 238 13.40 8.31 2.96
CA PRO A 238 13.91 9.59 3.43
C PRO A 238 15.42 9.51 3.45
N SER A 239 16.07 10.64 3.11
CA SER A 239 17.48 10.85 3.42
C SER A 239 17.62 10.66 4.93
N PHE A 240 17.83 9.42 5.34
CA PHE A 240 18.05 9.05 6.73
C PHE A 240 19.31 9.81 7.17
N THR A 241 19.11 10.86 7.95
CA THR A 241 20.21 11.44 8.70
C THR A 241 20.77 10.36 9.63
N GLU A 242 22.03 10.46 10.03
CA GLU A 242 22.64 9.49 10.98
C GLU A 242 21.80 9.33 12.24
N ASP A 243 21.14 10.40 12.69
CA ASP A 243 20.25 10.44 13.86
C ASP A 243 18.99 9.57 13.65
N SER A 244 18.32 9.70 12.50
CA SER A 244 17.16 8.88 12.15
C SER A 244 17.53 7.39 12.04
N ALA A 245 18.70 7.09 11.52
CA ALA A 245 19.19 5.70 11.44
C ALA A 245 19.57 5.15 12.83
N GLY A 246 20.04 5.99 13.74
CA GLY A 246 20.28 5.66 15.14
C GLY A 246 18.97 5.33 15.87
N ALA A 247 17.97 6.18 15.76
CA ALA A 247 16.64 5.98 16.33
C ALA A 247 15.95 4.73 15.75
N PHE A 248 16.05 4.52 14.45
CA PHE A 248 15.55 3.30 13.77
C PHE A 248 16.18 2.03 14.37
N ARG A 249 17.53 1.99 14.50
CA ARG A 249 18.24 0.84 15.07
C ARG A 249 17.82 0.59 16.52
N GLY A 250 17.72 1.67 17.30
CA GLY A 250 17.27 1.61 18.69
C GLY A 250 15.90 0.98 18.84
N LEU A 251 14.94 1.38 18.01
CA LEU A 251 13.56 0.88 18.04
C LEU A 251 13.43 -0.55 17.50
N SER A 252 14.01 -0.81 16.33
CA SER A 252 13.88 -2.12 15.65
C SER A 252 14.63 -3.26 16.33
N SER A 253 15.53 -2.97 17.27
CA SER A 253 16.26 -3.97 18.06
C SER A 253 15.68 -4.24 19.46
N ARG A 254 14.64 -3.47 19.88
CA ARG A 254 14.01 -3.65 21.21
C ARG A 254 12.94 -4.74 21.16
N PRO A 255 13.10 -5.89 21.86
CA PRO A 255 12.07 -6.94 21.88
C PRO A 255 10.71 -6.44 22.39
N GLY A 256 10.73 -5.49 23.37
CA GLY A 256 9.52 -4.86 23.90
C GLY A 256 8.73 -4.02 22.88
N VAL A 257 9.34 -3.66 21.75
CA VAL A 257 8.68 -2.99 20.62
C VAL A 257 8.32 -4.00 19.53
N VAL A 258 9.28 -4.82 19.13
CA VAL A 258 9.14 -5.72 17.97
C VAL A 258 8.11 -6.83 18.22
N VAL A 259 8.11 -7.43 19.42
CA VAL A 259 7.18 -8.56 19.72
C VAL A 259 5.73 -8.09 19.78
N PRO A 260 5.35 -7.05 20.55
CA PRO A 260 3.96 -6.57 20.56
C PRO A 260 3.51 -6.04 19.18
N TYR A 261 4.43 -5.41 18.42
CA TYR A 261 4.16 -4.99 17.05
C TYR A 261 3.83 -6.19 16.16
N ALA A 262 4.66 -7.25 16.20
CA ALA A 262 4.46 -8.46 15.40
C ALA A 262 3.16 -9.18 15.78
N LEU A 263 2.80 -9.23 17.06
CA LEU A 263 1.52 -9.77 17.52
C LEU A 263 0.33 -8.94 17.02
N GLY A 264 0.41 -7.61 17.09
CA GLY A 264 -0.59 -6.71 16.53
C GLY A 264 -0.70 -6.88 15.00
N TRP A 265 0.44 -7.01 14.30
CA TRP A 265 0.49 -7.27 12.87
C TRP A 265 -0.19 -8.62 12.53
N ALA A 266 0.14 -9.68 13.25
CA ALA A 266 -0.45 -11.00 13.05
C ALA A 266 -1.95 -10.99 13.33
N GLY A 267 -2.39 -10.34 14.41
CA GLY A 267 -3.81 -10.16 14.72
C GLY A 267 -4.57 -9.44 13.61
N ASN A 268 -4.00 -8.34 13.11
CA ASN A 268 -4.62 -7.49 12.09
C ASN A 268 -4.65 -8.12 10.69
N LEU A 269 -3.58 -8.79 10.26
CA LEU A 269 -3.43 -9.20 8.85
C LEU A 269 -3.54 -10.71 8.61
N LEU A 270 -3.33 -11.50 9.65
CA LEU A 270 -3.31 -12.96 9.53
C LEU A 270 -4.52 -13.59 10.22
N VAL A 271 -4.70 -13.30 11.52
CA VAL A 271 -5.72 -13.97 12.34
C VAL A 271 -7.11 -13.43 12.02
N ALA A 272 -7.33 -12.12 12.08
CA ALA A 272 -8.66 -11.55 11.92
C ALA A 272 -9.26 -11.80 10.51
N PRO A 273 -8.55 -11.51 9.39
CA PRO A 273 -9.06 -11.85 8.06
C PRO A 273 -9.27 -13.36 7.88
N GLY A 274 -8.32 -14.20 8.35
CA GLY A 274 -8.45 -15.65 8.27
C GLY A 274 -9.67 -16.18 8.98
N VAL A 275 -9.89 -15.78 10.23
CA VAL A 275 -11.05 -16.20 11.03
C VAL A 275 -12.35 -15.65 10.43
N ARG A 276 -12.38 -14.39 10.01
CA ARG A 276 -13.56 -13.77 9.43
C ARG A 276 -13.99 -14.46 8.13
N VAL A 277 -13.06 -14.73 7.22
CA VAL A 277 -13.34 -15.44 5.96
C VAL A 277 -13.76 -16.87 6.26
N LEU A 278 -13.16 -17.56 7.24
CA LEU A 278 -13.56 -18.92 7.65
C LEU A 278 -15.00 -18.95 8.18
N LEU A 279 -15.38 -17.99 9.03
CA LEU A 279 -16.75 -17.85 9.56
C LEU A 279 -17.75 -17.57 8.43
N LEU A 280 -17.39 -16.71 7.47
CA LEU A 280 -18.22 -16.41 6.32
C LEU A 280 -18.40 -17.64 5.41
N LEU A 281 -17.32 -18.35 5.08
CA LEU A 281 -17.40 -19.56 4.27
C LEU A 281 -18.29 -20.60 4.94
N GLY A 282 -18.09 -20.86 6.24
CA GLY A 282 -18.92 -21.82 6.99
C GLY A 282 -20.41 -21.42 7.05
N ALA A 283 -20.70 -20.12 7.20
CA ALA A 283 -22.07 -19.60 7.19
C ALA A 283 -22.76 -19.71 5.82
N LEU A 284 -21.97 -19.64 4.75
CA LEU A 284 -22.44 -19.75 3.36
C LEU A 284 -22.45 -21.21 2.85
N GLY A 285 -22.17 -22.20 3.71
CA GLY A 285 -22.17 -23.63 3.36
C GLY A 285 -20.90 -24.12 2.68
N GLY A 286 -19.82 -23.32 2.71
CA GLY A 286 -18.48 -23.71 2.26
C GLY A 286 -17.56 -24.07 3.42
N ASP A 287 -16.39 -24.62 3.09
CA ASP A 287 -15.33 -24.89 4.05
C ASP A 287 -13.95 -24.55 3.47
N PHE A 288 -12.95 -24.53 4.35
CA PHE A 288 -11.55 -24.39 3.96
C PHE A 288 -10.66 -25.19 4.93
N SER A 289 -9.87 -26.10 4.40
CA SER A 289 -8.98 -26.95 5.20
C SER A 289 -7.55 -26.97 4.64
N PRO A 290 -6.52 -26.84 5.50
CA PRO A 290 -6.62 -26.60 6.94
C PRO A 290 -6.87 -25.13 7.25
N ALA A 291 -7.81 -24.83 8.14
CA ALA A 291 -8.29 -23.48 8.47
C ALA A 291 -7.17 -22.51 8.87
N VAL A 292 -6.13 -23.00 9.56
CA VAL A 292 -4.98 -22.18 10.02
C VAL A 292 -4.20 -21.52 8.86
N LEU A 293 -4.25 -22.09 7.68
CA LEU A 293 -3.52 -21.56 6.51
C LEU A 293 -4.32 -20.52 5.73
N LEU A 294 -5.59 -20.32 6.04
CA LEU A 294 -6.44 -19.35 5.34
C LEU A 294 -5.89 -17.93 5.46
N GLY A 295 -5.48 -17.52 6.67
CA GLY A 295 -4.87 -16.19 6.86
C GLY A 295 -3.57 -16.02 6.06
N VAL A 296 -2.74 -17.06 5.99
CA VAL A 296 -1.49 -17.05 5.19
C VAL A 296 -1.81 -16.92 3.70
N ALA A 297 -2.80 -17.66 3.20
CA ALA A 297 -3.26 -17.58 1.82
C ALA A 297 -3.79 -16.16 1.47
N LEU A 298 -4.53 -15.54 2.39
CA LEU A 298 -5.03 -14.17 2.22
C LEU A 298 -3.89 -13.14 2.23
N VAL A 299 -2.91 -13.23 3.13
CA VAL A 299 -1.73 -12.36 3.13
C VAL A 299 -0.96 -12.49 1.81
N MET A 300 -0.74 -13.72 1.33
CA MET A 300 -0.13 -13.95 0.03
C MET A 300 -0.93 -13.27 -1.09
N ALA A 301 -2.23 -13.50 -1.14
CA ALA A 301 -3.11 -12.96 -2.17
C ALA A 301 -3.15 -11.42 -2.15
N TYR A 302 -3.23 -10.81 -0.97
CA TYR A 302 -3.25 -9.36 -0.81
C TYR A 302 -1.89 -8.69 -1.02
N SER A 303 -0.79 -9.45 -1.18
CA SER A 303 0.55 -8.89 -1.46
C SER A 303 0.55 -8.00 -2.71
N VAL A 304 -0.31 -8.28 -3.67
CA VAL A 304 -0.49 -7.49 -4.90
C VAL A 304 -0.75 -6.00 -4.64
N THR A 305 -1.28 -5.65 -3.46
CA THR A 305 -1.57 -4.26 -3.08
C THR A 305 -0.33 -3.38 -2.90
N VAL A 306 0.88 -3.94 -2.83
CA VAL A 306 2.12 -3.15 -2.83
C VAL A 306 2.36 -2.50 -4.19
N LEU A 307 1.89 -3.12 -5.25
CA LEU A 307 1.98 -2.57 -6.60
C LEU A 307 0.95 -1.45 -6.76
N PRO A 308 1.35 -0.27 -7.26
CA PRO A 308 0.44 0.87 -7.43
C PRO A 308 -0.45 0.69 -8.67
N LEU A 309 -1.15 -0.44 -8.76
CA LEU A 309 -2.03 -0.77 -9.89
C LEU A 309 -3.34 0.00 -9.80
N THR A 310 -3.92 0.06 -8.61
CA THR A 310 -5.19 0.73 -8.35
C THR A 310 -5.15 1.52 -7.04
N PRO A 311 -5.99 2.56 -6.88
CA PRO A 311 -6.08 3.31 -5.62
C PRO A 311 -6.48 2.37 -4.47
N GLY A 312 -5.69 2.37 -3.38
CA GLY A 312 -5.95 1.51 -2.23
C GLY A 312 -5.92 0.00 -2.50
N GLY A 313 -5.57 -0.45 -3.73
CA GLY A 313 -5.62 -1.85 -4.14
C GLY A 313 -7.05 -2.33 -4.49
N VAL A 314 -8.03 -1.42 -4.62
CA VAL A 314 -9.43 -1.74 -4.91
C VAL A 314 -9.55 -2.51 -6.23
N GLY A 315 -10.36 -3.54 -6.25
CA GLY A 315 -10.58 -4.45 -7.38
C GLY A 315 -9.48 -5.51 -7.52
N VAL A 316 -8.21 -5.10 -7.54
CA VAL A 316 -7.08 -6.02 -7.75
C VAL A 316 -6.84 -6.92 -6.54
N ALA A 317 -7.01 -6.40 -5.32
CA ALA A 317 -6.89 -7.21 -4.11
C ALA A 317 -8.01 -8.24 -4.00
N GLU A 318 -9.24 -7.84 -4.29
CA GLU A 318 -10.42 -8.70 -4.29
C GLU A 318 -10.29 -9.79 -5.36
N ALA A 319 -9.89 -9.42 -6.57
CA ALA A 319 -9.65 -10.38 -7.65
C ALA A 319 -8.55 -11.38 -7.31
N SER A 320 -7.43 -10.91 -6.75
CA SER A 320 -6.33 -11.76 -6.34
C SER A 320 -6.73 -12.74 -5.24
N ALA A 321 -7.42 -12.27 -4.19
CA ALA A 321 -7.84 -13.12 -3.09
C ALA A 321 -8.89 -14.14 -3.52
N THR A 322 -9.88 -13.72 -4.31
CA THR A 322 -10.86 -14.65 -4.88
C THR A 322 -10.18 -15.70 -5.75
N ALA A 323 -9.26 -15.33 -6.64
CA ALA A 323 -8.54 -16.27 -7.48
C ALA A 323 -7.71 -17.27 -6.67
N VAL A 324 -7.05 -16.83 -5.59
CA VAL A 324 -6.31 -17.73 -4.69
C VAL A 324 -7.24 -18.71 -4.00
N LEU A 325 -8.34 -18.26 -3.43
CA LEU A 325 -9.29 -19.14 -2.74
C LEU A 325 -9.92 -20.15 -3.70
N VAL A 326 -10.29 -19.72 -4.90
CA VAL A 326 -10.81 -20.63 -5.95
C VAL A 326 -9.76 -21.66 -6.36
N ALA A 327 -8.51 -21.25 -6.55
CA ALA A 327 -7.42 -22.18 -6.86
C ALA A 327 -7.13 -23.17 -5.73
N LEU A 328 -7.48 -22.82 -4.49
CA LEU A 328 -7.40 -23.69 -3.31
C LEU A 328 -8.70 -24.51 -3.06
N GLY A 329 -9.68 -24.46 -3.97
CA GLY A 329 -10.85 -25.32 -3.96
C GLY A 329 -12.14 -24.69 -3.42
N VAL A 330 -12.13 -23.39 -3.06
CA VAL A 330 -13.35 -22.69 -2.64
C VAL A 330 -14.20 -22.36 -3.87
N ALA A 331 -15.51 -22.53 -3.79
CA ALA A 331 -16.43 -22.16 -4.86
C ALA A 331 -16.33 -20.66 -5.19
N PRO A 332 -16.34 -20.26 -6.47
CA PRO A 332 -16.06 -18.88 -6.88
C PRO A 332 -16.99 -17.83 -6.28
N ASP A 333 -18.27 -18.12 -6.19
CA ASP A 333 -19.30 -17.27 -5.60
C ASP A 333 -19.08 -17.06 -4.10
N LEU A 334 -18.80 -18.15 -3.35
CA LEU A 334 -18.49 -18.08 -1.92
C LEU A 334 -17.20 -17.32 -1.66
N ALA A 335 -16.14 -17.57 -2.46
CA ALA A 335 -14.86 -16.88 -2.35
C ALA A 335 -15.03 -15.38 -2.56
N ALA A 336 -15.75 -14.97 -3.62
CA ALA A 336 -15.97 -13.56 -3.94
C ALA A 336 -16.73 -12.83 -2.83
N VAL A 337 -17.84 -13.41 -2.35
CA VAL A 337 -18.65 -12.82 -1.28
C VAL A 337 -17.86 -12.72 0.03
N ALA A 338 -17.16 -13.79 0.44
CA ALA A 338 -16.38 -13.77 1.67
C ALA A 338 -15.24 -12.75 1.62
N VAL A 339 -14.54 -12.64 0.48
CA VAL A 339 -13.47 -11.64 0.27
C VAL A 339 -14.03 -10.22 0.30
N LEU A 340 -15.18 -9.96 -0.35
CA LEU A 340 -15.78 -8.62 -0.36
C LEU A 340 -16.23 -8.17 1.04
N VAL A 341 -16.84 -9.05 1.82
CA VAL A 341 -17.22 -8.75 3.21
C VAL A 341 -15.98 -8.51 4.07
N ASP A 342 -14.95 -9.36 3.94
CA ASP A 342 -13.67 -9.19 4.63
C ASP A 342 -13.04 -7.83 4.34
N ARG A 343 -12.95 -7.46 3.07
CA ARG A 343 -12.37 -6.17 2.64
C ARG A 343 -13.21 -4.99 3.10
N THR A 344 -14.54 -5.14 3.10
CA THR A 344 -15.44 -4.09 3.58
C THR A 344 -15.19 -3.78 5.05
N LEU A 345 -15.08 -4.78 5.89
CA LEU A 345 -14.91 -4.61 7.33
C LEU A 345 -13.45 -4.26 7.70
N GLY A 346 -12.46 -4.92 7.09
CA GLY A 346 -11.05 -4.75 7.47
C GLY A 346 -10.33 -3.59 6.78
N VAL A 347 -10.82 -3.11 5.65
CA VAL A 347 -10.13 -2.08 4.86
C VAL A 347 -11.01 -0.86 4.60
N TYR A 348 -12.22 -1.03 4.05
CA TYR A 348 -13.04 0.10 3.66
C TYR A 348 -13.69 0.80 4.86
N LEU A 349 -14.19 0.03 5.83
CA LEU A 349 -14.75 0.59 7.05
C LEU A 349 -13.73 1.48 7.81
N PRO A 350 -12.50 1.03 8.12
CA PRO A 350 -11.51 1.90 8.77
C PRO A 350 -11.07 3.08 7.90
N ALA A 351 -11.03 2.93 6.58
CA ALA A 351 -10.73 4.05 5.69
C ALA A 351 -11.84 5.12 5.77
N VAL A 352 -13.11 4.73 5.77
CA VAL A 352 -14.25 5.65 5.94
C VAL A 352 -14.25 6.28 7.33
N LEU A 353 -14.04 5.49 8.39
CA LEU A 353 -13.96 6.02 9.75
C LEU A 353 -12.82 7.04 9.93
N GLY A 354 -11.76 6.89 9.15
CA GLY A 354 -10.63 7.83 9.15
C GLY A 354 -10.98 9.23 8.65
N TRP A 355 -12.07 9.39 7.91
CA TRP A 355 -12.57 10.71 7.52
C TRP A 355 -12.95 11.57 8.75
N LEU A 356 -13.50 10.96 9.81
CA LEU A 356 -13.92 11.68 11.01
C LEU A 356 -12.77 12.46 11.70
N PRO A 357 -11.63 11.84 12.05
CA PRO A 357 -10.50 12.58 12.57
C PRO A 357 -9.81 13.45 11.51
N ALA A 358 -9.80 13.05 10.23
CA ALA A 358 -9.20 13.84 9.15
C ALA A 358 -9.95 15.15 8.88
N ALA A 359 -11.28 15.16 8.98
CA ALA A 359 -12.10 16.35 8.79
C ALA A 359 -11.92 17.41 9.90
N ARG A 360 -11.37 17.01 11.05
CA ARG A 360 -11.06 17.93 12.17
C ARG A 360 -9.66 18.51 12.09
N VAL A 361 -8.87 18.04 11.14
CA VAL A 361 -7.50 18.48 10.88
C VAL A 361 -7.51 19.35 9.64
N ASP A 362 -6.91 20.53 9.71
CA ASP A 362 -6.70 21.33 8.50
C ASP A 362 -5.66 20.62 7.62
N LEU A 363 -6.15 19.84 6.66
CA LEU A 363 -5.29 19.12 5.71
C LEU A 363 -4.40 20.10 4.91
N GLY A 364 -4.84 21.37 4.73
CA GLY A 364 -4.03 22.42 4.13
C GLY A 364 -2.81 22.78 4.97
N GLU A 365 -2.91 22.71 6.29
CA GLU A 365 -1.79 22.90 7.21
C GLU A 365 -0.82 21.72 7.18
N ILE A 366 -1.35 20.48 7.12
CA ILE A 366 -0.54 19.27 6.99
C ILE A 366 0.22 19.24 5.66
N PHE A 367 -0.41 19.64 4.55
CA PHE A 367 0.21 19.59 3.23
C PHE A 367 0.95 20.89 2.83
N GLY A 368 1.02 21.88 3.72
CA GLY A 368 1.75 23.14 3.47
C GLY A 368 1.19 23.98 2.32
N THR A 369 -0.10 23.85 1.99
CA THR A 369 -0.74 24.57 0.88
C THR A 369 -1.21 25.97 1.26
N ARG A 370 -1.11 26.40 2.52
CA ARG A 370 -1.22 27.82 2.90
C ARG A 370 0.12 28.50 2.66
N SER A 371 0.32 28.98 1.44
CA SER A 371 1.24 30.10 1.17
C SER A 371 0.75 31.30 1.98
N GLY A 372 1.65 31.88 2.80
CA GLY A 372 1.35 33.03 3.64
C GLY A 372 0.64 34.14 2.86
N GLY A 373 -0.46 34.62 3.43
CA GLY A 373 -1.05 35.88 3.11
C GLY A 373 -0.42 36.96 3.97
#